data_54510d4f8460d725c697bf0da9105e93
#
_entry.id   54510d4f8460d725c697bf0da9105e93
#
_cell.length_a   1.000
_cell.length_b   1.000
_cell.length_c   1.000
_cell.angle_alpha   90.00
_cell.angle_beta   90.00
_cell.angle_gamma   90.00
#
_symmetry.space_group_name_H-M   'P 1'
#
loop_
_entity.id
_entity.type
_entity.pdbx_description
1 polymer ?
#
loop_
_entity_poly.entity_id
_entity_poly.type
_entity_poly.pdbx_seq_one_letter_code
_entity_poly.pdbx_strand_id
1 'polypeptide(L)'
;MAKQMAVIDGAEAIARVAHKVNEVIGIFPISPSSPIAEHADAWSAVGQKNLWGSVPLVVEMQSEGGAAACVHGALQAGALSTTFTASQGLLLMIPTMYKIAGELTPTCWHVTARAIAAQALSIFGDQQDVMAVRQTGFALLASNSVQEAHDLALVGSAATLKARLPFIHFCDGWRTSHEIQKIEVMGDEVLRAMIDEDLVLAVRERAMTPDRPTXXXXXXXXXRRRSTTSQPGGRRWGC
;
A
#
# COMPACT_ATOMS: atom_id res chain seq x y z
N MET A 1 23.78 9.49 -14.06
CA MET A 1 23.29 8.29 -14.77
C MET A 1 22.34 8.72 -15.89
N ALA A 2 22.28 7.95 -17.00
CA ALA A 2 21.34 8.25 -18.06
C ALA A 2 19.92 7.98 -17.59
N LYS A 3 19.01 8.90 -17.90
CA LYS A 3 17.58 8.72 -17.56
C LYS A 3 17.01 7.58 -18.38
N GLN A 4 16.39 6.63 -17.73
CA GLN A 4 15.71 5.53 -18.41
C GLN A 4 14.28 5.96 -18.71
N MET A 5 13.94 6.01 -20.01
CA MET A 5 12.62 6.42 -20.45
C MET A 5 11.81 5.19 -20.88
N ALA A 6 10.53 5.18 -20.57
CA ALA A 6 9.59 4.15 -21.02
C ALA A 6 8.28 4.79 -21.48
N VAL A 7 7.61 4.15 -22.42
CA VAL A 7 6.27 4.53 -22.88
C VAL A 7 5.31 3.51 -22.27
N ILE A 8 4.63 3.90 -21.20
CA ILE A 8 3.81 2.99 -20.39
C ILE A 8 2.57 3.73 -19.90
N ASP A 9 1.60 2.99 -19.40
CA ASP A 9 0.41 3.60 -18.81
C ASP A 9 0.56 3.75 -17.29
N GLY A 10 -0.43 4.38 -16.66
CA GLY A 10 -0.40 4.64 -15.23
C GLY A 10 -0.46 3.36 -14.40
N ALA A 11 -1.15 2.33 -14.88
CA ALA A 11 -1.24 1.06 -14.16
C ALA A 11 0.14 0.39 -14.11
N GLU A 12 0.83 0.31 -15.26
CA GLU A 12 2.18 -0.24 -15.31
C GLU A 12 3.14 0.61 -14.47
N ALA A 13 3.00 1.94 -14.54
CA ALA A 13 3.85 2.87 -13.79
C ALA A 13 3.79 2.60 -12.27
N ILE A 14 2.59 2.40 -11.73
CA ILE A 14 2.37 2.06 -10.33
C ILE A 14 2.90 0.65 -10.03
N ALA A 15 2.56 -0.32 -10.89
CA ALA A 15 2.94 -1.72 -10.68
C ALA A 15 4.46 -1.89 -10.57
N ARG A 16 5.23 -1.15 -11.38
CA ARG A 16 6.70 -1.21 -11.36
C ARG A 16 7.28 -0.91 -9.99
N VAL A 17 6.71 0.08 -9.29
CA VAL A 17 7.15 0.42 -7.93
C VAL A 17 6.59 -0.59 -6.93
N ALA A 18 5.29 -0.84 -6.97
CA ALA A 18 4.61 -1.69 -5.99
C ALA A 18 5.21 -3.10 -5.95
N HIS A 19 5.51 -3.68 -7.13
CA HIS A 19 6.13 -5.01 -7.22
C HIS A 19 7.54 -5.01 -6.62
N LYS A 20 8.30 -3.93 -6.85
CA LYS A 20 9.69 -3.87 -6.38
C LYS A 20 9.80 -3.68 -4.87
N VAL A 21 8.86 -2.95 -4.24
CA VAL A 21 9.00 -2.62 -2.82
C VAL A 21 8.25 -3.58 -1.89
N ASN A 22 7.36 -4.40 -2.41
CA ASN A 22 6.54 -5.29 -1.58
C ASN A 22 6.92 -6.76 -1.72
N GLU A 23 6.54 -7.55 -0.72
CA GLU A 23 6.78 -8.99 -0.65
C GLU A 23 5.49 -9.78 -0.86
N VAL A 24 4.36 -9.20 -0.46
CA VAL A 24 3.03 -9.82 -0.64
C VAL A 24 2.09 -8.79 -1.27
N ILE A 25 1.36 -9.24 -2.27
CA ILE A 25 0.37 -8.40 -2.97
C ILE A 25 -0.95 -9.16 -2.95
N GLY A 26 -1.88 -8.71 -2.09
CA GLY A 26 -3.20 -9.33 -2.00
C GLY A 26 -4.14 -8.62 -2.97
N ILE A 27 -4.80 -9.35 -3.86
CA ILE A 27 -5.62 -8.76 -4.92
C ILE A 27 -7.01 -9.38 -4.99
N PHE A 28 -7.93 -8.60 -5.52
CA PHE A 28 -9.19 -9.06 -6.09
C PHE A 28 -9.51 -8.14 -7.26
N PRO A 29 -9.63 -8.69 -8.48
CA PRO A 29 -9.73 -7.84 -9.68
C PRO A 29 -10.96 -6.93 -9.69
N ILE A 30 -10.74 -5.65 -9.92
CA ILE A 30 -11.80 -4.67 -10.11
C ILE A 30 -11.29 -3.57 -11.07
N SER A 31 -12.11 -3.25 -12.10
CA SER A 31 -11.74 -2.20 -13.04
C SER A 31 -11.84 -0.81 -12.40
N PRO A 32 -10.90 0.11 -12.65
CA PRO A 32 -9.77 0.00 -13.57
C PRO A 32 -8.44 -0.38 -12.93
N SER A 33 -8.42 -0.97 -11.72
CA SER A 33 -7.17 -1.31 -11.04
C SER A 33 -6.58 -2.66 -11.44
N SER A 34 -7.36 -3.51 -12.14
CA SER A 34 -6.90 -4.86 -12.50
C SER A 34 -5.57 -4.89 -13.25
N PRO A 35 -5.29 -3.98 -14.22
CA PRO A 35 -4.00 -4.05 -14.91
C PRO A 35 -2.78 -3.89 -13.99
N ILE A 36 -2.90 -3.15 -12.87
CA ILE A 36 -1.79 -3.06 -11.90
C ILE A 36 -1.47 -4.45 -11.37
N ALA A 37 -2.52 -5.20 -11.00
CA ALA A 37 -2.37 -6.56 -10.46
C ALA A 37 -1.85 -7.52 -11.55
N GLU A 38 -2.37 -7.39 -12.78
CA GLU A 38 -1.94 -8.23 -13.90
C GLU A 38 -0.45 -8.08 -14.19
N HIS A 39 0.07 -6.85 -14.19
CA HIS A 39 1.51 -6.64 -14.34
C HIS A 39 2.30 -7.29 -13.21
N ALA A 40 1.87 -7.09 -11.96
CA ALA A 40 2.57 -7.64 -10.80
C ALA A 40 2.59 -9.17 -10.85
N ASP A 41 1.44 -9.77 -11.19
CA ASP A 41 1.32 -11.22 -11.28
C ASP A 41 2.20 -11.78 -12.40
N ALA A 42 2.15 -11.15 -13.59
CA ALA A 42 2.97 -11.58 -14.73
C ALA A 42 4.47 -11.56 -14.40
N TRP A 43 4.93 -10.51 -13.71
CA TRP A 43 6.34 -10.42 -13.33
C TRP A 43 6.71 -11.46 -12.26
N SER A 44 5.82 -11.70 -11.30
CA SER A 44 6.05 -12.75 -10.31
C SER A 44 6.07 -14.14 -10.95
N ALA A 45 5.17 -14.39 -11.92
CA ALA A 45 5.10 -15.67 -12.62
C ALA A 45 6.39 -16.03 -13.35
N VAL A 46 7.12 -15.00 -13.84
CA VAL A 46 8.44 -15.26 -14.50
C VAL A 46 9.61 -15.14 -13.52
N GLY A 47 9.34 -15.06 -12.23
CA GLY A 47 10.37 -15.06 -11.21
C GLY A 47 11.09 -13.73 -11.00
N GLN A 48 10.48 -12.61 -11.42
CA GLN A 48 11.12 -11.30 -11.25
C GLN A 48 11.21 -10.95 -9.77
N LYS A 49 12.41 -10.61 -9.33
CA LYS A 49 12.66 -10.31 -7.91
C LYS A 49 12.40 -8.85 -7.56
N ASN A 50 11.97 -8.66 -6.32
CA ASN A 50 11.83 -7.34 -5.70
C ASN A 50 13.18 -6.84 -5.15
N LEU A 51 13.18 -5.72 -4.45
CA LEU A 51 14.40 -5.14 -3.86
C LEU A 51 15.00 -6.04 -2.79
N TRP A 52 14.20 -6.91 -2.18
CA TRP A 52 14.63 -7.77 -1.07
C TRP A 52 15.19 -9.11 -1.55
N GLY A 53 15.22 -9.32 -2.86
CA GLY A 53 15.76 -10.54 -3.47
C GLY A 53 14.77 -11.69 -3.56
N SER A 54 13.53 -11.48 -3.14
CA SER A 54 12.46 -12.48 -3.24
C SER A 54 11.52 -12.15 -4.40
N VAL A 55 10.78 -13.14 -4.87
CA VAL A 55 9.71 -12.94 -5.84
C VAL A 55 8.45 -12.61 -5.04
N PRO A 56 7.79 -11.46 -5.29
CA PRO A 56 6.56 -11.14 -4.55
C PRO A 56 5.50 -12.23 -4.71
N LEU A 57 4.86 -12.55 -3.61
CA LEU A 57 3.73 -13.49 -3.60
C LEU A 57 2.46 -12.71 -3.95
N VAL A 58 1.91 -12.96 -5.13
CA VAL A 58 0.65 -12.35 -5.56
C VAL A 58 -0.46 -13.35 -5.23
N VAL A 59 -1.47 -12.91 -4.46
CA VAL A 59 -2.53 -13.81 -3.98
C VAL A 59 -3.88 -13.22 -4.36
N GLU A 60 -4.60 -13.91 -5.25
CA GLU A 60 -5.98 -13.54 -5.59
C GLU A 60 -6.94 -14.14 -4.58
N MET A 61 -7.75 -13.28 -3.98
CA MET A 61 -8.71 -13.64 -2.94
C MET A 61 -10.12 -13.71 -3.52
N GLN A 62 -11.13 -14.01 -2.68
CA GLN A 62 -12.51 -14.11 -3.13
C GLN A 62 -13.29 -12.80 -3.04
N SER A 63 -12.68 -11.77 -2.46
CA SER A 63 -13.29 -10.45 -2.37
C SER A 63 -12.23 -9.43 -1.99
N GLU A 64 -12.55 -8.16 -2.16
CA GLU A 64 -11.64 -7.08 -1.75
C GLU A 64 -11.43 -7.08 -0.23
N GLY A 65 -12.47 -7.43 0.54
CA GLY A 65 -12.31 -7.62 1.99
C GLY A 65 -11.32 -8.74 2.31
N GLY A 66 -11.33 -9.81 1.51
CA GLY A 66 -10.35 -10.89 1.61
C GLY A 66 -8.94 -10.41 1.27
N ALA A 67 -8.82 -9.62 0.20
CA ALA A 67 -7.51 -9.05 -0.19
C ALA A 67 -6.95 -8.16 0.93
N ALA A 68 -7.80 -7.29 1.51
CA ALA A 68 -7.38 -6.45 2.64
C ALA A 68 -6.96 -7.29 3.85
N ALA A 69 -7.68 -8.39 4.13
CA ALA A 69 -7.33 -9.29 5.24
C ALA A 69 -6.01 -10.02 4.99
N CYS A 70 -5.78 -10.44 3.74
CA CYS A 70 -4.51 -11.06 3.33
C CYS A 70 -3.34 -10.08 3.56
N VAL A 71 -3.48 -8.85 3.08
CA VAL A 71 -2.47 -7.80 3.28
C VAL A 71 -2.25 -7.55 4.78
N HIS A 72 -3.34 -7.43 5.56
CA HIS A 72 -3.24 -7.20 7.00
C HIS A 72 -2.46 -8.34 7.69
N GLY A 73 -2.79 -9.60 7.35
CA GLY A 73 -2.07 -10.74 7.92
C GLY A 73 -0.59 -10.75 7.57
N ALA A 74 -0.26 -10.46 6.31
CA ALA A 74 1.14 -10.39 5.86
C ALA A 74 1.90 -9.28 6.58
N LEU A 75 1.27 -8.10 6.73
CA LEU A 75 1.87 -6.98 7.47
C LEU A 75 2.12 -7.34 8.94
N GLN A 76 1.18 -8.07 9.57
CA GLN A 76 1.36 -8.51 10.96
C GLN A 76 2.51 -9.51 11.09
N ALA A 77 2.77 -10.28 10.04
CA ALA A 77 3.90 -11.21 10.00
C ALA A 77 5.21 -10.52 9.61
N GLY A 78 5.18 -9.23 9.32
CA GLY A 78 6.38 -8.42 9.03
C GLY A 78 6.73 -8.30 7.56
N ALA A 79 5.89 -8.82 6.66
CA ALA A 79 6.12 -8.69 5.22
C ALA A 79 5.58 -7.34 4.72
N LEU A 80 6.36 -6.65 3.89
CA LEU A 80 5.88 -5.44 3.23
C LEU A 80 4.80 -5.85 2.21
N SER A 81 3.64 -5.23 2.29
CA SER A 81 2.47 -5.73 1.54
C SER A 81 1.59 -4.61 1.03
N THR A 82 0.92 -4.85 -0.10
CA THR A 82 0.05 -3.86 -0.72
C THR A 82 -1.15 -4.53 -1.40
N THR A 83 -2.07 -3.70 -1.89
CA THR A 83 -3.22 -4.14 -2.68
C THR A 83 -3.57 -3.05 -3.70
N PHE A 84 -4.35 -3.45 -4.71
CA PHE A 84 -4.84 -2.58 -5.77
C PHE A 84 -6.36 -2.69 -5.84
N THR A 85 -7.07 -1.56 -5.85
CA THR A 85 -8.54 -1.60 -5.81
C THR A 85 -9.16 -0.31 -6.35
N ALA A 86 -10.48 -0.27 -6.33
CA ALA A 86 -11.28 0.86 -6.81
C ALA A 86 -12.70 0.77 -6.24
N SER A 87 -13.41 1.90 -6.14
CA SER A 87 -14.86 1.96 -5.98
C SER A 87 -15.38 1.11 -4.80
N GLN A 88 -16.39 0.26 -5.06
CA GLN A 88 -16.97 -0.62 -4.03
C GLN A 88 -15.93 -1.52 -3.38
N GLY A 89 -14.90 -1.91 -4.14
CA GLY A 89 -13.83 -2.74 -3.60
C GLY A 89 -13.14 -2.05 -2.43
N LEU A 90 -12.82 -0.76 -2.60
CA LEU A 90 -12.21 0.01 -1.51
C LEU A 90 -13.16 0.12 -0.30
N LEU A 91 -14.47 0.29 -0.54
CA LEU A 91 -15.44 0.35 0.55
C LEU A 91 -15.51 -0.97 1.33
N LEU A 92 -15.37 -2.10 0.65
CA LEU A 92 -15.36 -3.41 1.33
C LEU A 92 -14.14 -3.60 2.22
N MET A 93 -13.10 -2.80 2.02
CA MET A 93 -11.87 -2.87 2.83
C MET A 93 -11.92 -2.02 4.11
N ILE A 94 -12.95 -1.16 4.28
CA ILE A 94 -13.04 -0.18 5.37
C ILE A 94 -12.78 -0.77 6.76
N PRO A 95 -13.41 -1.91 7.15
CA PRO A 95 -13.15 -2.44 8.50
C PRO A 95 -11.68 -2.78 8.74
N THR A 96 -11.02 -3.37 7.74
CA THR A 96 -9.61 -3.71 7.82
C THR A 96 -8.73 -2.46 7.81
N MET A 97 -9.14 -1.42 7.06
CA MET A 97 -8.41 -0.13 7.02
C MET A 97 -8.33 0.49 8.42
N TYR A 98 -9.47 0.56 9.14
CA TYR A 98 -9.46 1.06 10.52
C TYR A 98 -8.49 0.26 11.39
N LYS A 99 -8.45 -1.06 11.20
CA LYS A 99 -7.59 -1.95 11.97
C LYS A 99 -6.11 -1.64 11.69
N ILE A 100 -5.73 -1.60 10.42
CA ILE A 100 -4.34 -1.32 9.99
C ILE A 100 -3.89 0.06 10.51
N ALA A 101 -4.75 1.08 10.36
CA ALA A 101 -4.43 2.45 10.81
C ALA A 101 -4.28 2.51 12.33
N GLY A 102 -5.18 1.85 13.08
CA GLY A 102 -5.12 1.82 14.53
C GLY A 102 -3.89 1.09 15.07
N GLU A 103 -3.35 0.17 14.30
CA GLU A 103 -2.15 -0.58 14.66
C GLU A 103 -0.86 0.13 14.26
N LEU A 104 -0.95 1.26 13.54
CA LEU A 104 0.18 2.02 13.03
C LEU A 104 1.08 1.14 12.14
N THR A 105 0.45 0.34 11.30
CA THR A 105 1.13 -0.62 10.43
C THR A 105 1.37 0.01 9.06
N PRO A 106 2.62 0.16 8.64
CA PRO A 106 2.92 0.85 7.38
C PRO A 106 2.56 0.00 6.17
N THR A 107 1.82 0.59 5.26
CA THR A 107 1.50 0.03 3.95
C THR A 107 1.06 1.16 3.03
N CYS A 108 1.29 1.02 1.75
CA CYS A 108 0.79 1.95 0.74
C CYS A 108 -0.08 1.16 -0.24
N TRP A 109 -1.39 1.43 -0.22
CA TRP A 109 -2.35 0.81 -1.13
C TRP A 109 -2.53 1.71 -2.35
N HIS A 110 -2.72 1.14 -3.51
CA HIS A 110 -2.86 1.92 -4.74
C HIS A 110 -4.28 1.79 -5.28
N VAL A 111 -4.91 2.94 -5.50
CA VAL A 111 -6.33 3.01 -5.88
C VAL A 111 -6.48 3.78 -7.18
N THR A 112 -7.14 3.17 -8.15
CA THR A 112 -7.57 3.88 -9.35
C THR A 112 -8.98 4.37 -9.09
N ALA A 113 -9.07 5.61 -8.63
CA ALA A 113 -10.31 6.17 -8.07
C ALA A 113 -11.46 6.14 -9.08
N ARG A 114 -12.61 5.62 -8.66
CA ARG A 114 -13.76 5.34 -9.53
C ARG A 114 -15.05 5.67 -8.79
N ALA A 115 -16.05 6.12 -9.55
CA ALA A 115 -17.39 6.39 -9.03
C ALA A 115 -17.96 5.18 -8.27
N ILE A 116 -18.69 5.46 -7.21
CA ILE A 116 -19.41 4.42 -6.46
C ILE A 116 -20.74 4.15 -7.16
N ALA A 117 -21.09 2.87 -7.33
CA ALA A 117 -22.37 2.49 -7.87
C ALA A 117 -23.48 2.89 -6.89
N ALA A 118 -24.46 3.65 -7.38
CA ALA A 118 -25.64 4.04 -6.64
C ALA A 118 -26.86 3.42 -7.32
N GLN A 119 -27.65 4.20 -8.04
CA GLN A 119 -28.74 3.60 -8.83
C GLN A 119 -28.24 3.00 -10.16
N ALA A 120 -27.04 3.36 -10.58
CA ALA A 120 -26.42 2.81 -11.78
C ALA A 120 -24.92 2.65 -11.54
N LEU A 121 -24.32 1.68 -12.24
CA LEU A 121 -22.90 1.48 -12.21
C LEU A 121 -22.21 2.45 -13.16
N SER A 122 -21.15 3.08 -12.71
CA SER A 122 -20.23 3.84 -13.55
C SER A 122 -18.81 3.35 -13.27
N ILE A 123 -18.05 3.11 -14.32
CA ILE A 123 -16.66 2.69 -14.19
C ILE A 123 -15.68 3.85 -14.38
N PHE A 124 -16.20 5.05 -14.64
CA PHE A 124 -15.35 6.22 -14.90
C PHE A 124 -14.78 6.80 -13.61
N GLY A 125 -13.69 7.56 -13.77
CA GLY A 125 -12.97 8.19 -12.69
C GLY A 125 -13.84 9.16 -11.88
N ASP A 126 -13.70 9.07 -10.57
CA ASP A 126 -14.39 9.93 -9.60
C ASP A 126 -13.72 9.65 -8.26
N GLN A 127 -13.73 10.61 -7.36
CA GLN A 127 -13.06 10.44 -6.07
C GLN A 127 -14.04 10.09 -4.94
N GLN A 128 -15.25 9.63 -5.26
CA GLN A 128 -16.25 9.24 -4.25
C GLN A 128 -15.71 8.13 -3.34
N ASP A 129 -15.01 7.16 -3.92
CA ASP A 129 -14.48 6.01 -3.17
C ASP A 129 -13.41 6.44 -2.17
N VAL A 130 -12.41 7.21 -2.60
CA VAL A 130 -11.35 7.67 -1.69
C VAL A 130 -11.90 8.65 -0.65
N MET A 131 -12.89 9.47 -1.01
CA MET A 131 -13.54 10.36 -0.06
C MET A 131 -14.35 9.58 0.97
N ALA A 132 -14.97 8.46 0.58
CA ALA A 132 -15.73 7.62 1.52
C ALA A 132 -14.84 7.01 2.60
N VAL A 133 -13.55 6.78 2.30
CA VAL A 133 -12.63 6.14 3.25
C VAL A 133 -11.69 7.13 3.96
N ARG A 134 -11.86 8.44 3.74
CA ARG A 134 -10.94 9.46 4.27
C ARG A 134 -10.83 9.45 5.80
N GLN A 135 -11.83 8.92 6.50
CA GLN A 135 -11.87 8.90 7.97
C GLN A 135 -11.27 7.63 8.58
N THR A 136 -10.77 6.70 7.75
CA THR A 136 -10.23 5.43 8.26
C THR A 136 -8.87 5.56 8.95
N GLY A 137 -8.20 6.69 8.76
CA GLY A 137 -6.86 6.92 9.30
C GLY A 137 -5.74 6.70 8.28
N PHE A 138 -6.09 6.32 7.07
CA PHE A 138 -5.12 6.27 5.96
C PHE A 138 -4.84 7.70 5.47
N ALA A 139 -3.59 8.02 5.23
CA ALA A 139 -3.22 9.26 4.56
C ALA A 139 -3.55 9.14 3.06
N LEU A 140 -4.01 10.22 2.45
CA LEU A 140 -4.39 10.23 1.04
C LEU A 140 -3.31 10.99 0.23
N LEU A 141 -2.83 10.37 -0.85
CA LEU A 141 -1.80 10.92 -1.72
C LEU A 141 -2.28 10.79 -3.17
N ALA A 142 -2.57 11.92 -3.81
CA ALA A 142 -3.13 11.94 -5.16
C ALA A 142 -2.05 12.17 -6.20
N SER A 143 -2.10 11.44 -7.31
CA SER A 143 -1.27 11.68 -8.49
C SER A 143 -2.16 12.05 -9.68
N ASN A 144 -1.64 12.92 -10.53
CA ASN A 144 -2.39 13.59 -11.59
C ASN A 144 -1.83 13.32 -13.00
N SER A 145 -0.81 12.49 -13.11
CA SER A 145 -0.21 12.11 -14.38
C SER A 145 0.47 10.76 -14.23
N VAL A 146 0.83 10.14 -15.34
CA VAL A 146 1.53 8.85 -15.33
C VAL A 146 2.89 8.96 -14.63
N GLN A 147 3.60 10.08 -14.85
CA GLN A 147 4.86 10.31 -14.15
C GLN A 147 4.64 10.41 -12.64
N GLU A 148 3.65 11.22 -12.22
CA GLU A 148 3.35 11.32 -10.78
C GLU A 148 2.88 9.99 -10.20
N ALA A 149 2.13 9.19 -10.98
CA ALA A 149 1.68 7.87 -10.51
C ALA A 149 2.89 6.98 -10.18
N HIS A 150 3.94 7.06 -11.01
CA HIS A 150 5.19 6.34 -10.78
C HIS A 150 5.93 6.89 -9.54
N ASP A 151 6.14 8.19 -9.51
CA ASP A 151 6.95 8.84 -8.48
C ASP A 151 6.28 8.76 -7.10
N LEU A 152 4.97 9.06 -7.04
CA LEU A 152 4.25 9.10 -5.77
C LEU A 152 3.95 7.70 -5.22
N ALA A 153 3.98 6.65 -6.06
CA ALA A 153 3.94 5.28 -5.56
C ALA A 153 5.16 5.01 -4.67
N LEU A 154 6.34 5.51 -5.06
CA LEU A 154 7.55 5.36 -4.24
C LEU A 154 7.51 6.29 -3.02
N VAL A 155 7.10 7.54 -3.22
CA VAL A 155 6.99 8.49 -2.10
C VAL A 155 6.04 7.96 -1.03
N GLY A 156 4.88 7.43 -1.43
CA GLY A 156 3.92 6.85 -0.49
C GLY A 156 4.50 5.65 0.25
N SER A 157 5.24 4.80 -0.48
CA SER A 157 5.89 3.62 0.12
C SER A 157 6.97 4.01 1.13
N ALA A 158 7.73 5.05 0.85
CA ALA A 158 8.76 5.55 1.79
C ALA A 158 8.10 6.27 2.97
N ALA A 159 7.09 7.10 2.70
CA ALA A 159 6.42 7.90 3.72
C ALA A 159 5.70 7.03 4.75
N THR A 160 5.05 5.94 4.31
CA THR A 160 4.33 5.06 5.24
C THR A 160 5.28 4.43 6.25
N LEU A 161 6.49 4.04 5.83
CA LEU A 161 7.50 3.47 6.73
C LEU A 161 7.93 4.50 7.78
N LYS A 162 8.20 5.73 7.34
CA LYS A 162 8.70 6.80 8.20
C LYS A 162 7.64 7.31 9.16
N ALA A 163 6.41 7.50 8.67
CA ALA A 163 5.31 8.04 9.47
C ALA A 163 4.63 6.98 10.33
N ARG A 164 4.78 5.70 9.99
CA ARG A 164 4.02 4.58 10.56
C ARG A 164 2.52 4.81 10.46
N LEU A 165 2.12 5.36 9.31
CA LEU A 165 0.71 5.54 8.96
C LEU A 165 0.48 4.87 7.60
N PRO A 166 -0.62 4.14 7.43
CA PRO A 166 -0.91 3.60 6.12
C PRO A 166 -1.30 4.71 5.15
N PHE A 167 -1.00 4.51 3.88
CA PHE A 167 -1.30 5.46 2.82
C PHE A 167 -2.21 4.82 1.78
N ILE A 168 -3.10 5.63 1.20
CA ILE A 168 -3.70 5.39 -0.09
C ILE A 168 -3.03 6.34 -1.07
N HIS A 169 -2.30 5.79 -2.02
CA HIS A 169 -1.85 6.50 -3.20
C HIS A 169 -2.90 6.26 -4.28
N PHE A 170 -3.48 7.32 -4.84
CA PHE A 170 -4.54 7.16 -5.81
C PHE A 170 -4.35 8.07 -7.01
N CYS A 171 -4.86 7.61 -8.14
CA CYS A 171 -4.95 8.39 -9.37
C CYS A 171 -6.35 8.24 -9.94
N ASP A 172 -6.67 9.09 -10.90
CA ASP A 172 -7.96 9.01 -11.59
C ASP A 172 -8.05 7.69 -12.37
N GLY A 173 -9.09 6.94 -12.09
CA GLY A 173 -9.36 5.69 -12.81
C GLY A 173 -9.69 6.00 -14.26
N TRP A 174 -9.13 5.21 -15.19
CA TRP A 174 -9.18 5.36 -16.65
C TRP A 174 -8.33 6.51 -17.17
N ARG A 175 -8.52 7.73 -16.69
CA ARG A 175 -7.76 8.87 -17.21
C ARG A 175 -6.27 8.69 -16.96
N THR A 176 -5.85 8.58 -15.72
CA THR A 176 -4.41 8.41 -15.41
C THR A 176 -4.01 6.94 -15.54
N SER A 177 -4.83 6.02 -15.03
CA SER A 177 -4.42 4.60 -14.99
C SER A 177 -4.21 3.99 -16.37
N HIS A 178 -4.95 4.45 -17.38
CA HIS A 178 -4.85 3.91 -18.74
C HIS A 178 -4.29 4.91 -19.75
N GLU A 179 -3.86 6.09 -19.29
CA GLU A 179 -3.20 7.05 -20.14
C GLU A 179 -1.77 6.60 -20.44
N ILE A 180 -1.41 6.56 -21.71
CA ILE A 180 -0.05 6.18 -22.12
C ILE A 180 0.80 7.44 -22.24
N GLN A 181 1.90 7.50 -21.51
CA GLN A 181 2.84 8.61 -21.55
C GLN A 181 4.27 8.09 -21.62
N LYS A 182 5.16 8.94 -22.14
CA LYS A 182 6.60 8.68 -22.06
C LYS A 182 7.10 9.28 -20.76
N ILE A 183 7.51 8.42 -19.83
CA ILE A 183 7.95 8.86 -18.50
C ILE A 183 9.38 8.41 -18.21
N GLU A 184 10.00 9.07 -17.26
CA GLU A 184 11.28 8.63 -16.68
C GLU A 184 10.98 7.57 -15.63
N VAL A 185 11.52 6.35 -15.81
CA VAL A 185 11.30 5.27 -14.84
C VAL A 185 12.51 5.16 -13.92
N MET A 186 12.21 4.95 -12.64
CA MET A 186 13.23 4.84 -11.60
C MET A 186 13.87 3.45 -11.62
N GLY A 187 15.20 3.41 -11.58
CA GLY A 187 15.93 2.16 -11.42
C GLY A 187 15.96 1.69 -9.97
N ASP A 188 16.39 0.45 -9.77
CA ASP A 188 16.45 -0.16 -8.43
C ASP A 188 17.32 0.65 -7.46
N GLU A 189 18.34 1.38 -7.96
CA GLU A 189 19.19 2.22 -7.11
C GLU A 189 18.42 3.41 -6.53
N VAL A 190 17.50 4.00 -7.30
CA VAL A 190 16.66 5.11 -6.80
C VAL A 190 15.67 4.57 -5.77
N LEU A 191 15.05 3.43 -6.09
CA LEU A 191 14.10 2.80 -5.17
C LEU A 191 14.77 2.48 -3.83
N ARG A 192 15.99 1.88 -3.86
CA ARG A 192 16.74 1.57 -2.64
C ARG A 192 17.14 2.82 -1.86
N ALA A 193 17.51 3.88 -2.56
CA ALA A 193 17.91 5.12 -1.90
C ALA A 193 16.74 5.79 -1.15
N MET A 194 15.50 5.58 -1.61
CA MET A 194 14.31 6.16 -1.01
C MET A 194 13.73 5.31 0.12
N ILE A 195 13.85 3.97 0.00
CA ILE A 195 13.30 3.06 1.01
C ILE A 195 14.36 2.81 2.09
N ASP A 196 14.13 3.36 3.26
CA ASP A 196 15.05 3.27 4.40
C ASP A 196 15.02 1.84 4.98
N GLU A 197 16.11 1.09 4.78
CA GLU A 197 16.21 -0.30 5.21
C GLU A 197 16.11 -0.45 6.73
N ASP A 198 16.59 0.52 7.51
CA ASP A 198 16.46 0.47 8.97
C ASP A 198 14.99 0.52 9.39
N LEU A 199 14.17 1.30 8.66
CA LEU A 199 12.74 1.35 8.94
C LEU A 199 12.05 0.04 8.56
N VAL A 200 12.50 -0.63 7.48
CA VAL A 200 11.99 -1.95 7.11
C VAL A 200 12.34 -2.99 8.19
N LEU A 201 13.58 -2.96 8.67
CA LEU A 201 14.00 -3.85 9.76
C LEU A 201 13.17 -3.58 11.02
N ALA A 202 12.92 -2.32 11.34
CA ALA A 202 12.08 -1.97 12.48
C ALA A 202 10.64 -2.49 12.34
N VAL A 203 10.11 -2.54 11.11
CA VAL A 203 8.79 -3.15 10.85
C VAL A 203 8.86 -4.65 11.18
N ARG A 204 9.88 -5.34 10.69
CA ARG A 204 10.06 -6.78 10.91
C ARG A 204 10.27 -7.11 12.40
N GLU A 205 10.98 -6.25 13.13
CA GLU A 205 11.18 -6.43 14.57
C GLU A 205 9.87 -6.34 15.35
N ARG A 206 8.89 -5.60 14.84
CA ARG A 206 7.57 -5.48 15.48
C ARG A 206 6.60 -6.57 15.08
N ALA A 207 6.99 -7.42 14.14
CA ALA A 207 6.14 -8.49 13.62
C ALA A 207 5.73 -9.49 14.68
N MET A 208 4.56 -10.08 14.51
CA MET A 208 4.11 -11.19 15.35
C MET A 208 4.92 -12.45 15.03
N THR A 209 5.49 -13.05 16.07
CA THR A 209 6.17 -14.34 15.95
C THR A 209 5.69 -15.25 17.07
N PRO A 210 5.93 -16.56 16.98
CA PRO A 210 5.57 -17.46 18.09
C PRO A 210 6.20 -17.03 19.43
N ASP A 211 7.39 -16.47 19.38
CA ASP A 211 8.10 -16.01 20.60
C ASP A 211 7.67 -14.61 21.05
N ARG A 212 7.00 -13.86 20.18
CA ARG A 212 6.52 -12.49 20.46
C ARG A 212 5.07 -12.35 19.96
N PRO A 213 4.12 -13.08 20.58
CA PRO A 213 2.72 -12.94 20.22
C PRO A 213 2.18 -11.57 20.67
N THR A 214 1.33 -10.96 19.89
CA THR A 214 0.69 -9.69 20.26
C THR A 214 -0.83 -9.85 20.10
N UNK A 215 -1.35 -9.35 20.99
CA UNK A 215 -2.82 -9.43 20.98
C UNK A 215 -3.32 -8.25 20.16
N UNK A 216 -4.05 -8.44 19.46
CA UNK A 216 -4.57 -7.42 18.60
C UNK A 216 -5.22 -6.26 19.28
N UNK A 217 -5.74 -6.44 20.21
CA UNK A 217 -6.39 -5.42 20.92
C UNK A 217 -5.46 -4.60 21.74
N UNK A 218 -4.62 -5.14 22.02
CA UNK A 218 -3.64 -4.48 22.78
C UNK A 218 -2.44 -3.94 22.00
N UNK A 219 -2.49 -4.15 21.00
CA UNK A 219 -1.44 -3.74 20.16
C UNK A 219 -1.26 -2.25 20.02
N UNK A 220 -2.08 -1.69 20.00
CA UNK A 220 -2.08 -0.26 20.00
C UNK A 220 -1.70 0.33 21.34
N UNK A 221 -1.98 -0.29 22.05
CA UNK A 221 -1.64 0.09 23.38
C UNK A 221 -0.21 -0.26 23.77
N UNK A 222 0.05 -1.11 23.25
CA UNK A 222 1.37 -1.51 23.46
C UNK A 222 2.39 -0.64 22.81
N UNK A 223 1.97 -0.25 21.99
CA UNK A 223 2.78 0.67 21.26
C UNK A 223 2.85 1.97 21.99
N ARG A 224 1.94 2.39 22.44
CA ARG A 224 1.91 3.62 23.23
C ARG A 224 2.66 3.44 24.57
N ARG A 225 2.51 2.30 25.18
CA ARG A 225 3.21 2.06 26.46
C ARG A 225 4.73 1.98 26.31
N ARG A 226 5.21 1.47 25.18
CA ARG A 226 6.68 1.41 24.95
C ARG A 226 7.28 2.79 24.71
N SER A 227 6.53 3.70 24.12
CA SER A 227 7.03 5.07 23.91
C SER A 227 7.04 5.90 25.18
N THR A 228 6.24 5.50 26.19
CA THR A 228 6.20 6.23 27.48
C THR A 228 7.19 5.69 28.50
N THR A 229 7.75 4.49 28.32
CA THR A 229 8.69 3.92 29.28
C THR A 229 10.16 4.29 29.02
N SER A 230 10.42 5.08 27.97
CA SER A 230 11.80 5.53 27.69
C SER A 230 12.14 6.91 28.25
N GLN A 231 11.25 7.49 29.09
CA GLN A 231 11.58 8.73 29.81
C GLN A 231 11.74 8.44 31.30
N PRO A 232 12.96 8.57 31.86
CA PRO A 232 13.11 8.53 33.29
C PRO A 232 12.59 9.85 33.88
N GLY A 233 11.58 9.77 34.73
CA GLY A 233 11.17 10.90 35.55
C GLY A 233 9.80 11.52 35.32
N GLY A 234 8.84 10.79 34.80
CA GLY A 234 7.46 11.29 34.68
C GLY A 234 6.55 10.82 35.82
N ARG A 235 5.92 11.76 36.51
CA ARG A 235 4.98 11.47 37.60
C ARG A 235 3.77 10.65 37.12
N ARG A 236 3.39 9.69 37.96
CA ARG A 236 2.17 8.92 37.76
C ARG A 236 0.92 9.81 37.91
N TRP A 237 0.10 9.88 36.92
CA TRP A 237 -1.26 10.37 37.07
C TRP A 237 -2.14 9.16 37.26
N GLY A 238 -2.69 9.01 38.43
CA GLY A 238 -3.67 7.97 38.72
C GLY A 238 -5.05 8.47 38.45
N CYS A 239 -5.81 7.69 37.69
CA CYS A 239 -7.27 7.57 37.72
C CYS A 239 -7.61 6.25 37.06
#